data_90de5bed671c6e8ce21af620818ff721
#
_entry.id   90de5bed671c6e8ce21af620818ff721
#
_cell.length_a   1.000
_cell.length_b   1.000
_cell.length_c   1.000
_cell.angle_alpha   90.00
_cell.angle_beta   90.00
_cell.angle_gamma   90.00
#
_symmetry.space_group_name_H-M   'P 1'
#
loop_
_entity.id
_entity.type
_entity.pdbx_description
1 polymer ?
#
loop_
_entity_poly.entity_id
_entity_poly.type
_entity_poly.pdbx_seq_one_letter_code
_entity_poly.pdbx_strand_id
1 'polypeptide(L)'
;MSNVPSATPPHDPANPPPPAGADAFAADVHSFWEKNRSFILILIAAVILGLVGREGWQWFQASREQGVQADYAKAGDNVAQLAKFADANKGHALAGAALLRVADDAYGKADYKSAAAAYAKAADALGNDALKSRAKLGNAMSQLAAGDKAAGEAALKTVSADTKAVAAIRAEALYHQAVLAKDAGRADDARKLVEEIGKIETAGLWAQRAFALAAQLPPAAVAAPAANSTPTVEFKPKG
;
A
#
# COMPACT_ATOMS: atom_id res chain seq x y z
N MET A 1 -82.54 44.23 -36.23
CA MET A 1 -81.21 43.71 -36.33
C MET A 1 -81.04 42.69 -35.15
N SER A 2 -81.25 41.40 -35.46
CA SER A 2 -81.32 40.32 -34.46
C SER A 2 -79.90 39.85 -34.13
N ASN A 3 -79.59 39.87 -32.82
CA ASN A 3 -78.30 39.38 -32.26
C ASN A 3 -78.46 37.86 -32.09
N VAL A 4 -77.74 37.08 -32.90
CA VAL A 4 -77.71 35.61 -32.78
C VAL A 4 -76.56 35.27 -31.78
N PRO A 5 -76.80 34.55 -30.66
CA PRO A 5 -75.75 34.12 -29.78
C PRO A 5 -74.97 32.99 -30.49
N SER A 6 -73.65 33.14 -30.55
CA SER A 6 -72.70 32.12 -30.99
C SER A 6 -72.85 30.86 -30.09
N ALA A 7 -73.28 29.75 -30.66
CA ALA A 7 -73.35 28.47 -29.99
C ALA A 7 -71.90 27.95 -29.75
N THR A 8 -71.56 27.66 -28.48
CA THR A 8 -70.36 26.93 -28.09
C THR A 8 -70.41 25.51 -28.72
N PRO A 9 -69.34 25.04 -29.36
CA PRO A 9 -69.34 23.70 -29.93
C PRO A 9 -69.49 22.62 -28.83
N PRO A 10 -70.16 21.50 -29.13
CA PRO A 10 -70.39 20.44 -28.17
C PRO A 10 -69.07 19.82 -27.69
N HIS A 11 -68.93 19.66 -26.39
CA HIS A 11 -67.81 19.02 -25.72
C HIS A 11 -67.71 17.52 -26.11
N ASP A 12 -66.62 17.10 -26.71
CA ASP A 12 -66.33 15.70 -27.01
C ASP A 12 -65.86 14.96 -25.72
N PRO A 13 -66.62 13.98 -25.21
CA PRO A 13 -66.24 13.25 -23.99
C PRO A 13 -64.98 12.38 -24.13
N ALA A 14 -64.52 12.15 -25.36
CA ALA A 14 -63.29 11.40 -25.65
C ALA A 14 -62.00 12.24 -25.48
N ASN A 15 -62.13 13.58 -25.36
CA ASN A 15 -60.99 14.48 -25.19
C ASN A 15 -61.31 15.51 -24.10
N PRO A 16 -61.12 15.16 -22.82
CA PRO A 16 -61.38 16.08 -21.72
C PRO A 16 -60.53 17.33 -21.85
N PRO A 17 -61.08 18.51 -21.49
CA PRO A 17 -60.28 19.74 -21.55
C PRO A 17 -59.05 19.60 -20.64
N PRO A 18 -57.91 20.18 -21.04
CA PRO A 18 -56.74 20.17 -20.21
C PRO A 18 -57.03 20.81 -18.85
N PRO A 19 -56.39 20.31 -17.76
CA PRO A 19 -56.61 20.84 -16.43
C PRO A 19 -56.35 22.33 -16.37
N ALA A 20 -57.22 23.05 -15.64
CA ALA A 20 -57.13 24.52 -15.52
C ALA A 20 -55.73 24.91 -15.03
N GLY A 21 -54.97 25.69 -15.81
CA GLY A 21 -53.59 26.06 -15.54
C GLY A 21 -52.54 25.38 -16.41
N ALA A 22 -52.88 24.33 -17.16
CA ALA A 22 -51.92 23.66 -18.05
C ALA A 22 -51.41 24.58 -19.15
N ASP A 23 -52.28 25.42 -19.71
CA ASP A 23 -51.89 26.39 -20.74
C ASP A 23 -51.00 27.51 -20.18
N ALA A 24 -51.26 27.97 -18.95
CA ALA A 24 -50.40 28.96 -18.28
C ALA A 24 -49.02 28.38 -17.97
N PHE A 25 -48.96 27.16 -17.47
CA PHE A 25 -47.70 26.47 -17.23
C PHE A 25 -46.90 26.21 -18.51
N ALA A 26 -47.58 25.83 -19.61
CA ALA A 26 -46.94 25.66 -20.91
C ALA A 26 -46.40 26.94 -21.46
N ALA A 27 -47.09 28.06 -21.29
CA ALA A 27 -46.67 29.39 -21.70
C ALA A 27 -45.45 29.87 -20.90
N ASP A 28 -45.42 29.63 -19.58
CA ASP A 28 -44.29 29.96 -18.71
C ASP A 28 -43.06 29.14 -19.06
N VAL A 29 -43.20 27.85 -19.29
CA VAL A 29 -42.08 26.97 -19.72
C VAL A 29 -41.55 27.41 -21.07
N HIS A 30 -42.44 27.76 -22.04
CA HIS A 30 -42.02 28.24 -23.36
C HIS A 30 -41.25 29.56 -23.28
N SER A 31 -41.76 30.51 -22.50
CA SER A 31 -41.10 31.82 -22.32
C SER A 31 -39.73 31.65 -21.59
N PHE A 32 -39.65 30.79 -20.60
CA PHE A 32 -38.38 30.45 -19.93
C PHE A 32 -37.39 29.83 -20.91
N TRP A 33 -37.85 28.88 -21.75
CA TRP A 33 -37.02 28.25 -22.75
C TRP A 33 -36.48 29.24 -23.76
N GLU A 34 -37.34 30.08 -24.35
CA GLU A 34 -36.91 31.10 -25.35
C GLU A 34 -35.89 32.06 -24.79
N LYS A 35 -36.07 32.49 -23.52
CA LYS A 35 -35.15 33.42 -22.85
C LYS A 35 -33.81 32.77 -22.48
N ASN A 36 -33.80 31.46 -22.16
CA ASN A 36 -32.61 30.80 -21.60
C ASN A 36 -32.01 29.73 -22.53
N ARG A 37 -32.61 29.48 -23.73
CA ARG A 37 -32.19 28.39 -24.62
C ARG A 37 -30.69 28.38 -24.93
N SER A 38 -30.09 29.55 -25.17
CA SER A 38 -28.65 29.62 -25.46
C SER A 38 -27.81 29.19 -24.27
N PHE A 39 -28.20 29.62 -23.04
CA PHE A 39 -27.51 29.22 -21.82
C PHE A 39 -27.68 27.71 -21.52
N ILE A 40 -28.91 27.19 -21.69
CA ILE A 40 -29.21 25.77 -21.52
C ILE A 40 -28.41 24.92 -22.51
N LEU A 41 -28.35 25.32 -23.79
CA LEU A 41 -27.60 24.61 -24.81
C LEU A 41 -26.09 24.64 -24.54
N ILE A 42 -25.56 25.77 -24.08
CA ILE A 42 -24.14 25.87 -23.68
C ILE A 42 -23.87 24.96 -22.47
N LEU A 43 -24.76 24.92 -21.48
CA LEU A 43 -24.63 24.05 -20.34
C LEU A 43 -24.65 22.56 -20.73
N ILE A 44 -25.60 22.17 -21.59
CA ILE A 44 -25.67 20.80 -22.12
C ILE A 44 -24.40 20.45 -22.91
N ALA A 45 -23.95 21.35 -23.78
CA ALA A 45 -22.71 21.15 -24.53
C ALA A 45 -21.49 20.97 -23.57
N ALA A 46 -21.39 21.81 -22.55
CA ALA A 46 -20.33 21.69 -21.54
C ALA A 46 -20.37 20.36 -20.79
N VAL A 47 -21.57 19.88 -20.40
CA VAL A 47 -21.75 18.58 -19.77
C VAL A 47 -21.35 17.43 -20.71
N ILE A 48 -21.78 17.49 -21.98
CA ILE A 48 -21.43 16.48 -22.98
C ILE A 48 -19.90 16.46 -23.21
N LEU A 49 -19.28 17.62 -23.35
CA LEU A 49 -17.82 17.72 -23.49
C LEU A 49 -17.08 17.18 -22.26
N GLY A 50 -17.60 17.44 -21.05
CA GLY A 50 -17.06 16.90 -19.82
C GLY A 50 -17.14 15.37 -19.77
N LEU A 51 -18.28 14.79 -20.16
CA LEU A 51 -18.48 13.34 -20.22
C LEU A 51 -17.59 12.68 -21.27
N VAL A 52 -17.55 13.22 -22.50
CA VAL A 52 -16.72 12.70 -23.58
C VAL A 52 -15.23 12.82 -23.23
N GLY A 53 -14.83 13.96 -22.66
CA GLY A 53 -13.45 14.15 -22.18
C GLY A 53 -13.04 13.15 -21.11
N ARG A 54 -13.94 12.89 -20.15
CA ARG A 54 -13.72 11.88 -19.11
C ARG A 54 -13.59 10.48 -19.68
N GLU A 55 -14.51 10.06 -20.55
CA GLU A 55 -14.47 8.72 -21.17
C GLU A 55 -13.23 8.57 -22.07
N GLY A 56 -12.90 9.58 -22.85
CA GLY A 56 -11.67 9.60 -23.67
C GLY A 56 -10.41 9.47 -22.81
N TRP A 57 -10.37 10.18 -21.69
CA TRP A 57 -9.26 10.09 -20.76
C TRP A 57 -9.15 8.69 -20.10
N GLN A 58 -10.28 8.11 -19.66
CA GLN A 58 -10.31 6.77 -19.10
C GLN A 58 -9.87 5.71 -20.10
N TRP A 59 -10.35 5.80 -21.35
CA TRP A 59 -9.93 4.92 -22.43
C TRP A 59 -8.43 5.03 -22.72
N PHE A 60 -7.89 6.25 -22.75
CA PHE A 60 -6.46 6.49 -22.94
C PHE A 60 -5.63 5.88 -21.80
N GLN A 61 -6.05 6.06 -20.56
CA GLN A 61 -5.39 5.47 -19.39
C GLN A 61 -5.45 3.94 -19.44
N ALA A 62 -6.62 3.36 -19.74
CA ALA A 62 -6.79 1.91 -19.85
C ALA A 62 -5.92 1.33 -20.97
N SER A 63 -5.83 1.99 -22.11
CA SER A 63 -5.00 1.56 -23.24
C SER A 63 -3.51 1.59 -22.89
N ARG A 64 -3.06 2.63 -22.17
CA ARG A 64 -1.67 2.70 -21.68
C ARG A 64 -1.38 1.57 -20.69
N GLU A 65 -2.28 1.31 -19.74
CA GLU A 65 -2.14 0.25 -18.76
C GLU A 65 -2.05 -1.13 -19.43
N GLN A 66 -2.90 -1.41 -20.43
CA GLN A 66 -2.85 -2.64 -21.21
C GLN A 66 -1.51 -2.79 -21.95
N GLY A 67 -0.98 -1.70 -22.50
CA GLY A 67 0.34 -1.68 -23.14
C GLY A 67 1.45 -2.06 -22.15
N VAL A 68 1.45 -1.46 -20.97
CA VAL A 68 2.44 -1.76 -19.92
C VAL A 68 2.35 -3.22 -19.47
N GLN A 69 1.12 -3.75 -19.28
CA GLN A 69 0.91 -5.15 -18.90
C GLN A 69 1.39 -6.11 -20.00
N ALA A 70 1.12 -5.80 -21.28
CA ALA A 70 1.58 -6.59 -22.41
C ALA A 70 3.12 -6.62 -22.52
N ASP A 71 3.77 -5.48 -22.33
CA ASP A 71 5.23 -5.38 -22.34
C ASP A 71 5.88 -6.14 -21.18
N TYR A 72 5.26 -6.09 -19.97
CA TYR A 72 5.69 -6.89 -18.84
C TYR A 72 5.55 -8.39 -19.13
N ALA A 73 4.41 -8.82 -19.67
CA ALA A 73 4.18 -10.20 -20.03
C ALA A 73 5.18 -10.70 -21.11
N LYS A 74 5.49 -9.84 -22.09
CA LYS A 74 6.50 -10.12 -23.12
C LYS A 74 7.92 -10.25 -22.56
N ALA A 75 8.25 -9.49 -21.51
CA ALA A 75 9.54 -9.64 -20.82
C ALA A 75 9.67 -11.02 -20.15
N GLY A 76 8.55 -11.61 -19.70
CA GLY A 76 8.50 -12.96 -19.14
C GLY A 76 9.49 -13.15 -17.99
N ASP A 77 10.31 -14.20 -18.09
CA ASP A 77 11.36 -14.53 -17.11
C ASP A 77 12.75 -14.00 -17.51
N ASN A 78 12.84 -13.25 -18.61
CA ASN A 78 14.11 -12.72 -19.07
C ASN A 78 14.53 -11.51 -18.25
N VAL A 79 15.52 -11.70 -17.38
CA VAL A 79 16.01 -10.68 -16.44
C VAL A 79 16.47 -9.40 -17.15
N ALA A 80 17.14 -9.53 -18.31
CA ALA A 80 17.60 -8.36 -19.08
C ALA A 80 16.42 -7.59 -19.69
N GLN A 81 15.35 -8.27 -20.10
CA GLN A 81 14.14 -7.63 -20.58
C GLN A 81 13.33 -7.01 -19.45
N LEU A 82 13.27 -7.68 -18.29
CA LEU A 82 12.66 -7.12 -17.09
C LEU A 82 13.36 -5.82 -16.62
N ALA A 83 14.68 -5.78 -16.66
CA ALA A 83 15.44 -4.56 -16.35
C ALA A 83 15.12 -3.42 -17.33
N LYS A 84 15.10 -3.71 -18.65
CA LYS A 84 14.71 -2.72 -19.68
C LYS A 84 13.27 -2.24 -19.50
N PHE A 85 12.36 -3.17 -19.21
CA PHE A 85 10.96 -2.83 -18.93
C PHE A 85 10.84 -1.89 -17.74
N ALA A 86 11.54 -2.17 -16.64
CA ALA A 86 11.53 -1.35 -15.44
C ALA A 86 12.07 0.06 -15.71
N ASP A 87 13.13 0.17 -16.51
CA ASP A 87 13.71 1.47 -16.89
C ASP A 87 12.77 2.29 -17.78
N ALA A 88 12.01 1.63 -18.68
CA ALA A 88 11.05 2.28 -19.55
C ALA A 88 9.76 2.71 -18.80
N ASN A 89 9.40 2.03 -17.71
CA ASN A 89 8.14 2.23 -16.99
C ASN A 89 8.37 2.70 -15.53
N LYS A 90 9.34 3.57 -15.31
CA LYS A 90 9.66 4.11 -13.98
C LYS A 90 8.41 4.68 -13.28
N GLY A 91 8.24 4.34 -12.01
CA GLY A 91 7.08 4.76 -11.21
C GLY A 91 5.83 3.88 -11.36
N HIS A 92 5.82 2.93 -12.29
CA HIS A 92 4.74 1.97 -12.41
C HIS A 92 4.95 0.76 -11.47
N ALA A 93 3.88 0.25 -10.86
CA ALA A 93 3.98 -0.89 -9.93
C ALA A 93 4.61 -2.15 -10.56
N LEU A 94 4.31 -2.42 -11.84
CA LEU A 94 4.93 -3.54 -12.58
C LEU A 94 6.43 -3.35 -12.80
N ALA A 95 6.92 -2.11 -12.89
CA ALA A 95 8.36 -1.86 -12.91
C ALA A 95 9.02 -2.25 -11.57
N GLY A 96 8.34 -1.98 -10.45
CA GLY A 96 8.77 -2.45 -9.14
C GLY A 96 8.80 -3.98 -9.03
N ALA A 97 7.78 -4.66 -9.57
CA ALA A 97 7.73 -6.12 -9.62
C ALA A 97 8.84 -6.70 -10.53
N ALA A 98 9.11 -6.07 -11.67
CA ALA A 98 10.23 -6.46 -12.54
C ALA A 98 11.58 -6.31 -11.82
N LEU A 99 11.78 -5.20 -11.12
CA LEU A 99 13.01 -4.97 -10.33
C LEU A 99 13.17 -5.97 -9.18
N LEU A 100 12.07 -6.42 -8.54
CA LEU A 100 12.14 -7.51 -7.57
C LEU A 100 12.73 -8.77 -8.18
N ARG A 101 12.26 -9.16 -9.38
CA ARG A 101 12.77 -10.35 -10.06
C ARG A 101 14.22 -10.20 -10.49
N VAL A 102 14.62 -9.01 -10.94
CA VAL A 102 16.02 -8.67 -11.23
C VAL A 102 16.88 -8.78 -9.98
N ALA A 103 16.38 -8.30 -8.85
CA ALA A 103 17.07 -8.36 -7.57
C ALA A 103 17.19 -9.81 -7.04
N ASP A 104 16.11 -10.60 -7.14
CA ASP A 104 16.12 -12.03 -6.76
C ASP A 104 17.15 -12.82 -7.60
N ASP A 105 17.25 -12.57 -8.90
CA ASP A 105 18.23 -13.19 -9.77
C ASP A 105 19.66 -12.80 -9.40
N ALA A 106 19.92 -11.51 -9.17
CA ALA A 106 21.22 -11.02 -8.74
C ALA A 106 21.64 -11.63 -7.38
N TYR A 107 20.68 -11.71 -6.44
CA TYR A 107 20.91 -12.35 -5.14
C TYR A 107 21.24 -13.84 -5.30
N GLY A 108 20.50 -14.55 -6.12
CA GLY A 108 20.75 -15.98 -6.43
C GLY A 108 22.11 -16.24 -7.09
N LYS A 109 22.65 -15.26 -7.80
CA LYS A 109 23.99 -15.28 -8.40
C LYS A 109 25.10 -14.79 -7.45
N ALA A 110 24.76 -14.53 -6.20
CA ALA A 110 25.66 -13.93 -5.20
C ALA A 110 26.20 -12.54 -5.58
N ASP A 111 25.59 -11.85 -6.56
CA ASP A 111 25.87 -10.44 -6.84
C ASP A 111 25.05 -9.57 -5.88
N TYR A 112 25.46 -9.58 -4.61
CA TYR A 112 24.72 -8.95 -3.53
C TYR A 112 24.67 -7.43 -3.63
N LYS A 113 25.68 -6.81 -4.23
CA LYS A 113 25.71 -5.36 -4.44
C LYS A 113 24.65 -4.93 -5.47
N SER A 114 24.58 -5.64 -6.59
CA SER A 114 23.55 -5.40 -7.60
C SER A 114 22.16 -5.73 -7.06
N ALA A 115 22.03 -6.83 -6.30
CA ALA A 115 20.78 -7.20 -5.65
C ALA A 115 20.29 -6.10 -4.70
N ALA A 116 21.13 -5.58 -3.81
CA ALA A 116 20.78 -4.50 -2.90
C ALA A 116 20.28 -3.27 -3.66
N ALA A 117 20.99 -2.87 -4.72
CA ALA A 117 20.61 -1.71 -5.54
C ALA A 117 19.26 -1.94 -6.25
N ALA A 118 19.01 -3.13 -6.78
CA ALA A 118 17.76 -3.48 -7.46
C ALA A 118 16.57 -3.57 -6.48
N TYR A 119 16.77 -4.17 -5.30
CA TYR A 119 15.75 -4.19 -4.23
C TYR A 119 15.40 -2.79 -3.73
N ALA A 120 16.37 -1.90 -3.59
CA ALA A 120 16.10 -0.50 -3.21
C ALA A 120 15.20 0.19 -4.24
N LYS A 121 15.56 0.09 -5.54
CA LYS A 121 14.75 0.63 -6.64
C LYS A 121 13.34 0.00 -6.68
N ALA A 122 13.24 -1.31 -6.42
CA ALA A 122 11.95 -2.00 -6.35
C ALA A 122 11.08 -1.43 -5.21
N ALA A 123 11.65 -1.23 -4.02
CA ALA A 123 10.95 -0.66 -2.88
C ALA A 123 10.43 0.76 -3.14
N ASP A 124 11.18 1.56 -3.91
CA ASP A 124 10.78 2.92 -4.28
C ASP A 124 9.63 2.92 -5.31
N ALA A 125 9.67 1.97 -6.27
CA ALA A 125 8.66 1.87 -7.32
C ALA A 125 7.34 1.21 -6.86
N LEU A 126 7.40 0.33 -5.85
CA LEU A 126 6.24 -0.36 -5.30
C LEU A 126 5.45 0.55 -4.35
N GLY A 127 4.13 0.39 -4.34
CA GLY A 127 3.24 1.00 -3.37
C GLY A 127 3.51 0.50 -1.94
N ASN A 128 2.60 0.81 -1.03
CA ASN A 128 2.70 0.33 0.35
C ASN A 128 2.01 -1.04 0.49
N ASP A 129 2.66 -2.08 0.07
CA ASP A 129 2.15 -3.44 0.06
C ASP A 129 3.19 -4.47 0.54
N ALA A 130 2.82 -5.74 0.49
CA ALA A 130 3.68 -6.85 0.87
C ALA A 130 4.96 -6.93 0.01
N LEU A 131 4.87 -6.57 -1.28
CA LEU A 131 6.01 -6.60 -2.19
C LEU A 131 7.04 -5.53 -1.84
N LYS A 132 6.59 -4.33 -1.44
CA LYS A 132 7.48 -3.28 -0.95
C LYS A 132 8.22 -3.71 0.33
N SER A 133 7.50 -4.32 1.26
CA SER A 133 8.08 -4.84 2.49
C SER A 133 9.11 -5.94 2.20
N ARG A 134 8.81 -6.85 1.27
CA ARG A 134 9.74 -7.87 0.79
C ARG A 134 10.98 -7.26 0.12
N ALA A 135 10.81 -6.23 -0.70
CA ALA A 135 11.93 -5.53 -1.32
C ALA A 135 12.87 -4.89 -0.28
N LYS A 136 12.29 -4.22 0.73
CA LYS A 136 13.08 -3.64 1.84
C LYS A 136 13.86 -4.71 2.59
N LEU A 137 13.24 -5.86 2.88
CA LEU A 137 13.93 -6.97 3.54
C LEU A 137 15.02 -7.57 2.66
N GLY A 138 14.72 -7.78 1.36
CA GLY A 138 15.71 -8.25 0.38
C GLY A 138 16.92 -7.34 0.28
N ASN A 139 16.70 -6.02 0.30
CA ASN A 139 17.78 -5.02 0.35
C ASN A 139 18.66 -5.19 1.60
N ALA A 140 18.03 -5.32 2.80
CA ALA A 140 18.76 -5.51 4.05
C ALA A 140 19.62 -6.79 4.04
N MET A 141 19.04 -7.90 3.57
CA MET A 141 19.73 -9.18 3.46
C MET A 141 20.87 -9.14 2.45
N SER A 142 20.65 -8.44 1.33
CA SER A 142 21.71 -8.25 0.32
C SER A 142 22.88 -7.44 0.85
N GLN A 143 22.62 -6.39 1.64
CA GLN A 143 23.69 -5.61 2.29
C GLN A 143 24.49 -6.46 3.27
N LEU A 144 23.81 -7.26 4.10
CA LEU A 144 24.51 -8.20 5.00
C LEU A 144 25.39 -9.19 4.24
N ALA A 145 24.84 -9.79 3.17
CA ALA A 145 25.56 -10.76 2.35
C ALA A 145 26.73 -10.13 1.57
N ALA A 146 26.61 -8.84 1.21
CA ALA A 146 27.70 -8.07 0.61
C ALA A 146 28.80 -7.68 1.61
N GLY A 147 28.63 -7.99 2.90
CA GLY A 147 29.58 -7.66 3.97
C GLY A 147 29.35 -6.30 4.64
N ASP A 148 28.37 -5.51 4.19
CA ASP A 148 27.99 -4.23 4.81
C ASP A 148 27.05 -4.49 6.00
N LYS A 149 27.63 -4.98 7.09
CA LYS A 149 26.87 -5.35 8.29
C LYS A 149 26.14 -4.15 8.89
N ALA A 150 26.76 -2.99 8.92
CA ALA A 150 26.18 -1.79 9.54
C ALA A 150 24.91 -1.33 8.79
N ALA A 151 25.00 -1.24 7.47
CA ALA A 151 23.84 -0.87 6.64
C ALA A 151 22.73 -1.95 6.71
N GLY A 152 23.10 -3.23 6.62
CA GLY A 152 22.14 -4.33 6.71
C GLY A 152 21.40 -4.39 8.05
N GLU A 153 22.12 -4.23 9.18
CA GLU A 153 21.48 -4.16 10.51
C GLU A 153 20.55 -2.95 10.64
N ALA A 154 20.94 -1.78 10.15
CA ALA A 154 20.11 -0.59 10.16
C ALA A 154 18.84 -0.79 9.30
N ALA A 155 19.00 -1.39 8.12
CA ALA A 155 17.86 -1.72 7.24
C ALA A 155 16.90 -2.74 7.88
N LEU A 156 17.41 -3.80 8.53
CA LEU A 156 16.58 -4.76 9.27
C LEU A 156 15.77 -4.09 10.39
N LYS A 157 16.39 -3.16 11.15
CA LYS A 157 15.70 -2.38 12.18
C LYS A 157 14.57 -1.54 11.59
N THR A 158 14.81 -0.92 10.44
CA THR A 158 13.79 -0.14 9.74
C THR A 158 12.62 -1.02 9.30
N VAL A 159 12.89 -2.22 8.77
CA VAL A 159 11.83 -3.16 8.35
C VAL A 159 11.03 -3.67 9.54
N SER A 160 11.67 -4.06 10.63
CA SER A 160 10.99 -4.60 11.82
C SER A 160 10.13 -3.55 12.54
N ALA A 161 10.54 -2.28 12.49
CA ALA A 161 9.82 -1.17 13.10
C ALA A 161 8.65 -0.64 12.24
N ASP A 162 8.59 -0.98 10.96
CA ASP A 162 7.55 -0.50 10.04
C ASP A 162 6.22 -1.21 10.32
N THR A 163 5.35 -0.60 11.13
CA THR A 163 4.05 -1.18 11.51
C THR A 163 3.09 -1.39 10.33
N LYS A 164 3.35 -0.79 9.17
CA LYS A 164 2.59 -0.99 7.93
C LYS A 164 3.09 -2.22 7.16
N ALA A 165 4.27 -2.72 7.48
CA ALA A 165 4.81 -3.92 6.87
C ALA A 165 4.05 -5.17 7.34
N VAL A 166 4.01 -6.18 6.49
CA VAL A 166 3.41 -7.48 6.80
C VAL A 166 4.04 -8.08 8.05
N ALA A 167 3.21 -8.59 8.97
CA ALA A 167 3.68 -9.14 10.25
C ALA A 167 4.80 -10.18 10.09
N ALA A 168 4.64 -11.11 9.15
CA ALA A 168 5.66 -12.14 8.87
C ALA A 168 7.00 -11.53 8.41
N ILE A 169 6.99 -10.48 7.60
CA ILE A 169 8.22 -9.79 7.15
C ILE A 169 8.90 -9.07 8.32
N ARG A 170 8.11 -8.47 9.21
CA ARG A 170 8.65 -7.84 10.43
C ARG A 170 9.27 -8.88 11.37
N ALA A 171 8.60 -10.01 11.56
CA ALA A 171 9.08 -11.12 12.36
C ALA A 171 10.37 -11.72 11.77
N GLU A 172 10.46 -11.87 10.45
CA GLU A 172 11.66 -12.28 9.73
C GLU A 172 12.82 -11.31 9.97
N ALA A 173 12.57 -10.02 9.86
CA ALA A 173 13.59 -9.01 10.11
C ALA A 173 14.10 -9.05 11.58
N LEU A 174 13.22 -9.23 12.55
CA LEU A 174 13.58 -9.43 13.97
C LEU A 174 14.40 -10.72 14.17
N TYR A 175 14.00 -11.80 13.50
CA TYR A 175 14.74 -13.07 13.58
C TYR A 175 16.19 -12.91 13.10
N HIS A 176 16.40 -12.26 11.96
CA HIS A 176 17.75 -12.00 11.47
C HIS A 176 18.55 -11.09 12.40
N GLN A 177 17.93 -10.08 13.01
CA GLN A 177 18.57 -9.26 14.05
C GLN A 177 18.95 -10.11 15.28
N ALA A 178 18.07 -11.04 15.70
CA ALA A 178 18.35 -11.94 16.83
C ALA A 178 19.53 -12.88 16.54
N VAL A 179 19.63 -13.41 15.32
CA VAL A 179 20.78 -14.22 14.88
C VAL A 179 22.05 -13.39 14.92
N LEU A 180 22.06 -12.17 14.38
CA LEU A 180 23.22 -11.27 14.41
C LEU A 180 23.63 -10.91 15.84
N ALA A 181 22.67 -10.68 16.73
CA ALA A 181 22.93 -10.41 18.14
C ALA A 181 23.54 -11.64 18.84
N LYS A 182 23.03 -12.85 18.58
CA LYS A 182 23.60 -14.11 19.09
C LYS A 182 25.05 -14.29 18.63
N ASP A 183 25.30 -14.13 17.33
CA ASP A 183 26.64 -14.31 16.73
C ASP A 183 27.65 -13.27 17.23
N ALA A 184 27.16 -12.11 17.66
CA ALA A 184 27.95 -11.06 18.32
C ALA A 184 28.10 -11.27 19.84
N GLY A 185 27.63 -12.40 20.40
CA GLY A 185 27.68 -12.71 21.84
C GLY A 185 26.70 -11.89 22.69
N ARG A 186 25.76 -11.15 22.09
CA ARG A 186 24.75 -10.32 22.77
C ARG A 186 23.49 -11.13 23.05
N ALA A 187 23.61 -12.13 23.92
CA ALA A 187 22.54 -13.10 24.20
C ALA A 187 21.26 -12.44 24.75
N ASP A 188 21.38 -11.41 25.58
CA ASP A 188 20.23 -10.71 26.15
C ASP A 188 19.46 -9.88 25.11
N ASP A 189 20.17 -9.27 24.15
CA ASP A 189 19.52 -8.59 23.04
C ASP A 189 18.81 -9.59 22.12
N ALA A 190 19.44 -10.73 21.84
CA ALA A 190 18.82 -11.81 21.07
C ALA A 190 17.52 -12.31 21.73
N ARG A 191 17.49 -12.48 23.08
CA ARG A 191 16.27 -12.86 23.81
C ARG A 191 15.15 -11.84 23.65
N LYS A 192 15.46 -10.54 23.82
CA LYS A 192 14.46 -9.48 23.64
C LYS A 192 13.85 -9.50 22.25
N LEU A 193 14.68 -9.70 21.23
CA LEU A 193 14.20 -9.78 19.83
C LEU A 193 13.30 -11.01 19.61
N VAL A 194 13.64 -12.16 20.21
CA VAL A 194 12.80 -13.36 20.17
C VAL A 194 11.44 -13.11 20.86
N GLU A 195 11.42 -12.44 22.01
CA GLU A 195 10.18 -12.06 22.68
C GLU A 195 9.32 -11.11 21.82
N GLU A 196 9.95 -10.18 21.10
CA GLU A 196 9.24 -9.29 20.18
C GLU A 196 8.60 -10.05 19.01
N ILE A 197 9.27 -11.07 18.48
CA ILE A 197 8.70 -11.95 17.46
C ILE A 197 7.43 -12.61 17.98
N GLY A 198 7.46 -13.15 19.21
CA GLY A 198 6.29 -13.77 19.83
C GLY A 198 5.09 -12.85 20.03
N LYS A 199 5.32 -11.53 20.14
CA LYS A 199 4.24 -10.51 20.21
C LYS A 199 3.63 -10.21 18.86
N ILE A 200 4.39 -10.34 17.76
CA ILE A 200 3.93 -10.07 16.40
C ILE A 200 3.27 -11.29 15.78
N GLU A 201 3.85 -12.47 16.00
CA GLU A 201 3.44 -13.74 15.40
C GLU A 201 3.56 -14.85 16.42
N THR A 202 2.43 -15.35 16.94
CA THR A 202 2.41 -16.34 18.04
C THR A 202 2.62 -17.78 17.57
N ALA A 203 2.32 -18.12 16.33
CA ALA A 203 2.30 -19.51 15.82
C ALA A 203 2.87 -19.67 14.40
N GLY A 204 3.45 -18.63 13.80
CA GLY A 204 3.99 -18.67 12.45
C GLY A 204 5.39 -19.28 12.36
N LEU A 205 5.91 -19.35 11.14
CA LEU A 205 7.23 -19.89 10.85
C LEU A 205 8.34 -19.20 11.65
N TRP A 206 8.26 -17.87 11.76
CA TRP A 206 9.30 -17.09 12.42
C TRP A 206 9.24 -17.22 13.94
N ALA A 207 8.04 -17.38 14.51
CA ALA A 207 7.88 -17.71 15.93
C ALA A 207 8.52 -19.07 16.27
N GLN A 208 8.32 -20.09 15.44
CA GLN A 208 8.94 -21.41 15.62
C GLN A 208 10.47 -21.34 15.53
N ARG A 209 11.00 -20.62 14.52
CA ARG A 209 12.45 -20.42 14.38
C ARG A 209 13.04 -19.62 15.55
N ALA A 210 12.33 -18.61 16.02
CA ALA A 210 12.74 -17.81 17.18
C ALA A 210 12.79 -18.65 18.46
N PHE A 211 11.81 -19.53 18.67
CA PHE A 211 11.84 -20.48 19.78
C PHE A 211 13.06 -21.42 19.70
N ALA A 212 13.35 -21.98 18.54
CA ALA A 212 14.53 -22.81 18.33
C ALA A 212 15.85 -22.03 18.56
N LEU A 213 15.89 -20.76 18.19
CA LEU A 213 17.03 -19.88 18.44
C LEU A 213 17.18 -19.61 19.94
N ALA A 214 16.08 -19.35 20.65
CA ALA A 214 16.10 -19.12 22.11
C ALA A 214 16.71 -20.28 22.88
N ALA A 215 16.43 -21.53 22.46
CA ALA A 215 17.00 -22.74 23.06
C ALA A 215 18.53 -22.85 22.88
N GLN A 216 19.12 -22.13 21.95
CA GLN A 216 20.57 -22.11 21.70
C GLN A 216 21.27 -20.96 22.45
N LEU A 217 20.52 -20.07 23.11
CA LEU A 217 21.14 -18.97 23.85
C LEU A 217 21.62 -19.44 25.21
N PRO A 218 22.77 -18.93 25.71
CA PRO A 218 23.21 -19.18 27.07
C PRO A 218 22.08 -18.85 28.07
N PRO A 219 22.04 -19.47 29.27
CA PRO A 219 21.09 -19.08 30.29
C PRO A 219 21.15 -17.58 30.56
N ALA A 220 19.99 -16.95 30.85
CA ALA A 220 19.99 -15.56 31.25
C ALA A 220 20.91 -15.40 32.47
N ALA A 221 21.75 -14.35 32.44
CA ALA A 221 22.51 -14.02 33.63
C ALA A 221 21.50 -13.79 34.77
N VAL A 222 21.46 -14.69 35.76
CA VAL A 222 20.65 -14.48 36.96
C VAL A 222 21.24 -13.22 37.59
N ALA A 223 20.45 -12.12 37.58
CA ALA A 223 20.84 -10.94 38.35
C ALA A 223 21.17 -11.45 39.76
N ALA A 224 22.43 -11.26 40.19
CA ALA A 224 22.82 -11.61 41.56
C ALA A 224 21.75 -10.97 42.48
N PRO A 225 21.16 -11.73 43.42
CA PRO A 225 20.20 -11.12 44.33
C PRO A 225 20.89 -9.93 44.96
N ALA A 226 20.25 -8.76 44.86
CA ALA A 226 20.71 -7.56 45.50
C ALA A 226 21.08 -7.95 46.93
N ALA A 227 22.36 -7.78 47.28
CA ALA A 227 22.83 -8.10 48.61
C ALA A 227 21.87 -7.45 49.58
N ASN A 228 21.03 -8.26 50.21
CA ASN A 228 20.18 -7.81 51.31
C ASN A 228 21.12 -7.21 52.32
N SER A 229 21.16 -5.88 52.39
CA SER A 229 21.70 -5.21 53.53
C SER A 229 20.92 -5.68 54.72
N THR A 230 21.49 -6.67 55.41
CA THR A 230 21.00 -7.10 56.73
C THR A 230 20.93 -5.83 57.59
N PRO A 231 19.76 -5.48 58.14
CA PRO A 231 19.72 -4.36 59.06
C PRO A 231 20.59 -4.70 60.26
N THR A 232 21.66 -3.95 60.43
CA THR A 232 22.50 -4.04 61.65
C THR A 232 21.66 -3.52 62.80
N VAL A 233 21.18 -4.45 63.64
CA VAL A 233 20.51 -4.07 64.88
C VAL A 233 21.58 -3.66 65.87
N GLU A 234 21.72 -2.35 66.07
CA GLU A 234 22.60 -1.75 67.05
C GLU A 234 21.93 -1.90 68.45
N PHE A 235 22.43 -2.85 69.27
CA PHE A 235 22.00 -2.97 70.65
C PHE A 235 22.69 -1.89 71.48
N LYS A 236 21.92 -0.91 71.92
CA LYS A 236 22.35 0.13 72.85
C LYS A 236 22.17 -0.38 74.29
N PRO A 237 23.24 -0.62 75.09
CA PRO A 237 23.09 -1.03 76.47
C PRO A 237 22.51 0.11 77.28
N LYS A 238 21.44 -0.13 78.07
CA LYS A 238 20.93 0.74 79.10
C LYS A 238 21.87 0.69 80.29
N GLY A 239 22.54 1.78 80.60
CA GLY A 239 23.14 2.09 81.90
C GLY A 239 22.11 2.66 82.88
#